data_cf1b173a669507a0dae60c6f3c615bc4
#
_entry.id   cf1b173a669507a0dae60c6f3c615bc4
#
_cell.length_a   1.000
_cell.length_b   1.000
_cell.length_c   1.000
_cell.angle_alpha   90.00
_cell.angle_beta   90.00
_cell.angle_gamma   90.00
#
_symmetry.space_group_name_H-M   'P 1'
#
loop_
_entity.id
_entity.type
_entity.pdbx_description
1 polymer ?
#
loop_
_entity_poly.entity_id
_entity_poly.type
_entity_poly.pdbx_seq_one_letter_code
_entity_poly.pdbx_strand_id
1 'polypeptide(L)'
;MKLLKNPSWFLCLRWAACCLVCGTLQAAPRSEKESERVESGLQALYDFSSSTGPLVRDRSGAGRPIDLTIAKASSVRRSEGSLEVRAKTLIQSGKEASRLVESIRRSGAVTIEAWVRPANTALDGPARIVTLSKNSSNRNFTLGQEKDRYVLRLRTTKTSSNGLPSVDSGNRSLTPTLTHFVYTRARGGLARVYINGRKNAEKNIEGSPSNWDGSYRFALADELSGGRPWLGTYYLVAVYNRDLSATEVERNFKAGSGVEASPALAERRKQAAGVKLFDEHIAPLLSRHCLECHDAASKKGRLNLSRKETAFAGGKNGRAIIPGKASESPLWKLVESHKMPKKRPPLSEVEKKLLQKWIDSGAVW
;
A
#
# COMPACT_ATOMS: atom_id res chain seq x y z
N MET A 1 -33.01 -84.47 -4.62
CA MET A 1 -32.77 -85.60 -5.50
C MET A 1 -31.78 -85.23 -6.57
N LYS A 2 -30.63 -85.91 -6.55
CA LYS A 2 -29.63 -86.03 -7.65
C LYS A 2 -28.84 -84.76 -8.01
N LEU A 3 -27.62 -84.59 -7.66
CA LEU A 3 -26.35 -85.27 -8.01
C LEU A 3 -25.68 -84.74 -9.30
N LEU A 4 -24.45 -84.27 -9.11
CA LEU A 4 -23.23 -84.50 -9.91
C LEU A 4 -23.00 -83.56 -11.10
N LYS A 5 -21.82 -83.04 -11.38
CA LYS A 5 -20.39 -83.34 -11.16
C LYS A 5 -19.52 -82.23 -11.68
N ASN A 6 -18.44 -81.94 -11.01
CA ASN A 6 -17.24 -81.32 -11.57
C ASN A 6 -16.60 -82.23 -12.64
N PRO A 7 -15.73 -81.74 -13.54
CA PRO A 7 -14.35 -81.46 -13.13
C PRO A 7 -13.58 -80.36 -13.91
N SER A 8 -12.66 -79.79 -13.15
CA SER A 8 -11.29 -79.33 -13.48
C SER A 8 -10.82 -79.28 -14.94
N TRP A 9 -10.12 -78.22 -15.30
CA TRP A 9 -8.82 -78.29 -15.96
C TRP A 9 -8.00 -77.04 -15.68
N PHE A 10 -6.74 -77.22 -15.28
CA PHE A 10 -5.66 -76.30 -15.07
C PHE A 10 -5.28 -75.52 -16.32
N LEU A 11 -4.83 -74.26 -16.20
CA LEU A 11 -3.52 -73.83 -16.76
C LEU A 11 -3.11 -72.45 -16.29
N CYS A 12 -2.03 -72.45 -15.58
CA CYS A 12 -0.83 -71.60 -15.57
C CYS A 12 -0.94 -70.07 -15.73
N LEU A 13 -0.59 -69.42 -14.66
CA LEU A 13 0.50 -68.37 -14.50
C LEU A 13 0.68 -67.30 -15.54
N ARG A 14 0.47 -66.08 -15.10
CA ARG A 14 1.54 -65.06 -15.11
C ARG A 14 1.16 -63.94 -14.15
N TRP A 15 1.92 -63.83 -13.08
CA TRP A 15 1.94 -62.65 -12.22
C TRP A 15 2.64 -61.51 -12.95
N ALA A 16 1.89 -60.45 -13.25
CA ALA A 16 2.47 -59.13 -13.58
C ALA A 16 2.22 -58.27 -12.35
N ALA A 17 3.24 -58.09 -11.59
CA ALA A 17 3.26 -57.15 -10.45
C ALA A 17 3.20 -55.73 -11.06
N CYS A 18 2.00 -55.10 -11.01
CA CYS A 18 1.81 -53.70 -11.30
C CYS A 18 2.15 -52.93 -10.03
N CYS A 19 3.40 -52.42 -9.96
CA CYS A 19 3.79 -51.43 -8.94
C CYS A 19 2.99 -50.17 -9.18
N LEU A 20 1.92 -49.99 -8.42
CA LEU A 20 1.28 -48.70 -8.21
C LEU A 20 2.25 -47.78 -7.48
N VAL A 21 3.03 -47.04 -8.22
CA VAL A 21 3.71 -45.86 -7.70
C VAL A 21 2.63 -44.85 -7.34
N CYS A 22 2.24 -44.87 -6.08
CA CYS A 22 1.40 -43.83 -5.47
C CYS A 22 2.27 -42.56 -5.38
N GLY A 23 2.37 -41.82 -6.51
CA GLY A 23 2.95 -40.49 -6.54
C GLY A 23 2.07 -39.58 -5.72
N THR A 24 2.49 -39.28 -4.49
CA THR A 24 1.94 -38.14 -3.74
C THR A 24 2.19 -36.91 -4.59
N LEU A 25 1.16 -36.42 -5.26
CA LEU A 25 1.16 -35.05 -5.77
C LEU A 25 1.32 -34.13 -4.57
N GLN A 26 2.56 -33.78 -4.25
CA GLN A 26 2.83 -32.60 -3.44
C GLN A 26 2.31 -31.41 -4.23
N ALA A 27 1.18 -30.87 -3.77
CA ALA A 27 0.71 -29.58 -4.25
C ALA A 27 1.88 -28.60 -4.10
N ALA A 28 2.33 -28.05 -5.22
CA ALA A 28 3.29 -26.96 -5.24
C ALA A 28 2.82 -25.91 -4.23
N PRO A 29 3.71 -25.31 -3.42
CA PRO A 29 3.32 -24.25 -2.52
C PRO A 29 2.63 -23.20 -3.39
N ARG A 30 1.35 -22.87 -3.06
CA ARG A 30 0.67 -21.71 -3.62
C ARG A 30 1.63 -20.55 -3.47
N SER A 31 2.07 -19.96 -4.58
CA SER A 31 2.74 -18.66 -4.55
C SER A 31 1.89 -17.79 -3.62
N GLU A 32 2.50 -17.22 -2.58
CA GLU A 32 1.85 -16.21 -1.78
C GLU A 32 1.35 -15.15 -2.77
N LYS A 33 0.05 -15.18 -3.06
CA LYS A 33 -0.61 -14.08 -3.75
C LYS A 33 -0.29 -12.85 -2.90
N GLU A 34 0.42 -11.89 -3.47
CA GLU A 34 0.61 -10.58 -2.88
C GLU A 34 -0.68 -10.18 -2.18
N SER A 35 -0.60 -9.69 -0.95
CA SER A 35 -1.71 -9.58 -0.02
C SER A 35 -2.82 -8.71 -0.63
N GLU A 36 -3.80 -9.35 -1.26
CA GLU A 36 -4.98 -8.66 -1.76
C GLU A 36 -5.72 -8.04 -0.58
N ARG A 37 -6.15 -6.81 -0.74
CA ARG A 37 -6.97 -6.10 0.24
C ARG A 37 -8.24 -6.89 0.58
N VAL A 38 -8.72 -6.74 1.79
CA VAL A 38 -10.00 -7.33 2.22
C VAL A 38 -11.14 -6.68 1.44
N GLU A 39 -11.94 -7.49 0.74
CA GLU A 39 -13.10 -7.03 -0.04
C GLU A 39 -14.43 -7.28 0.69
N SER A 40 -14.47 -8.30 1.55
CA SER A 40 -15.69 -8.66 2.28
C SER A 40 -16.19 -7.51 3.13
N GLY A 41 -17.43 -7.10 2.88
CA GLY A 41 -18.08 -5.99 3.58
C GLY A 41 -17.71 -4.59 3.07
N LEU A 42 -16.88 -4.49 2.02
CA LEU A 42 -16.49 -3.20 1.44
C LEU A 42 -17.72 -2.46 0.88
N GLN A 43 -17.88 -1.20 1.24
CA GLN A 43 -19.02 -0.36 0.87
C GLN A 43 -18.65 0.91 0.09
N ALA A 44 -17.47 1.44 0.30
CA ALA A 44 -16.91 2.54 -0.46
C ALA A 44 -15.39 2.38 -0.54
N LEU A 45 -14.79 2.70 -1.71
CA LEU A 45 -13.35 2.64 -1.93
C LEU A 45 -12.92 3.76 -2.87
N TYR A 46 -12.01 4.59 -2.40
CA TYR A 46 -11.38 5.65 -3.20
C TYR A 46 -9.87 5.40 -3.19
N ASP A 47 -9.32 5.02 -4.34
CA ASP A 47 -7.90 4.72 -4.56
C ASP A 47 -7.13 5.86 -5.22
N PHE A 48 -7.84 6.93 -5.57
CA PHE A 48 -7.31 8.12 -6.25
C PHE A 48 -6.49 7.81 -7.51
N SER A 49 -6.80 6.71 -8.19
CA SER A 49 -6.07 6.23 -9.38
C SER A 49 -6.14 7.18 -10.57
N SER A 50 -7.17 8.01 -10.68
CA SER A 50 -7.26 9.02 -11.74
C SER A 50 -6.40 10.24 -11.43
N SER A 51 -5.52 10.63 -12.36
CA SER A 51 -4.64 11.80 -12.24
C SER A 51 -5.27 13.11 -12.73
N THR A 52 -6.47 13.07 -13.33
CA THR A 52 -7.13 14.22 -13.94
C THR A 52 -8.62 14.32 -13.61
N GLY A 53 -9.20 15.47 -13.90
CA GLY A 53 -10.64 15.74 -13.77
C GLY A 53 -11.12 15.97 -12.33
N PRO A 54 -12.38 16.40 -12.13
CA PRO A 54 -12.93 16.73 -10.83
C PRO A 54 -13.49 15.50 -10.10
N LEU A 55 -13.64 14.37 -10.77
CA LEU A 55 -14.33 13.20 -10.23
C LEU A 55 -13.37 12.26 -9.49
N VAL A 56 -13.73 11.84 -8.27
CA VAL A 56 -13.09 10.78 -7.50
C VAL A 56 -14.08 9.61 -7.44
N ARG A 57 -13.76 8.52 -8.13
CA ARG A 57 -14.66 7.39 -8.30
C ARG A 57 -14.67 6.44 -7.10
N ASP A 58 -15.86 5.98 -6.74
CA ASP A 58 -16.04 4.83 -5.84
C ASP A 58 -15.74 3.53 -6.61
N ARG A 59 -14.71 2.83 -6.17
CA ARG A 59 -14.23 1.57 -6.75
C ARG A 59 -14.66 0.32 -5.97
N SER A 60 -15.54 0.47 -5.01
CA SER A 60 -15.95 -0.65 -4.13
C SER A 60 -16.73 -1.75 -4.83
N GLY A 61 -17.40 -1.45 -5.94
CA GLY A 61 -18.31 -2.39 -6.60
C GLY A 61 -19.60 -2.67 -5.81
N ALA A 62 -19.81 -2.01 -4.69
CA ALA A 62 -20.94 -2.26 -3.78
C ALA A 62 -22.22 -1.54 -4.26
N GLY A 63 -22.81 -1.99 -5.34
CA GLY A 63 -24.03 -1.42 -5.91
C GLY A 63 -23.83 -0.03 -6.51
N ARG A 64 -24.77 0.92 -6.30
CA ARG A 64 -24.66 2.26 -6.89
C ARG A 64 -23.43 3.01 -6.32
N PRO A 65 -22.50 3.48 -7.18
CA PRO A 65 -21.30 4.18 -6.72
C PRO A 65 -21.60 5.46 -5.93
N ILE A 66 -20.77 5.76 -4.95
CA ILE A 66 -20.78 7.02 -4.20
C ILE A 66 -19.62 7.88 -4.71
N ASP A 67 -19.68 8.29 -5.97
CA ASP A 67 -18.64 9.13 -6.59
C ASP A 67 -18.60 10.50 -5.94
N LEU A 68 -17.39 11.05 -5.77
CA LEU A 68 -17.19 12.37 -5.17
C LEU A 68 -16.72 13.37 -6.22
N THR A 69 -17.13 14.62 -6.05
CA THR A 69 -16.73 15.74 -6.90
C THR A 69 -15.87 16.74 -6.12
N ILE A 70 -14.75 17.13 -6.67
CA ILE A 70 -13.87 18.17 -6.16
C ILE A 70 -14.49 19.54 -6.48
N ALA A 71 -14.84 20.32 -5.45
CA ALA A 71 -15.49 21.61 -5.63
C ALA A 71 -14.55 22.67 -6.22
N LYS A 72 -13.26 22.64 -5.87
CA LYS A 72 -12.27 23.62 -6.35
C LYS A 72 -11.00 22.90 -6.83
N ALA A 73 -10.89 22.71 -8.14
CA ALA A 73 -9.77 21.97 -8.75
C ALA A 73 -8.41 22.63 -8.49
N SER A 74 -8.32 23.98 -8.44
CA SER A 74 -7.08 24.69 -8.14
C SER A 74 -6.55 24.49 -6.71
N SER A 75 -7.38 23.97 -5.79
CA SER A 75 -7.00 23.69 -4.41
C SER A 75 -6.38 22.31 -4.24
N VAL A 76 -6.35 21.49 -5.28
CA VAL A 76 -5.81 20.13 -5.23
C VAL A 76 -4.75 19.89 -6.30
N ARG A 77 -3.86 18.95 -6.04
CA ARG A 77 -2.99 18.33 -7.05
C ARG A 77 -3.29 16.85 -7.10
N ARG A 78 -3.62 16.36 -8.29
CA ARG A 78 -3.81 14.93 -8.53
C ARG A 78 -2.55 14.32 -9.11
N SER A 79 -2.26 13.12 -8.68
CA SER A 79 -1.25 12.25 -9.26
C SER A 79 -1.84 10.84 -9.30
N GLU A 80 -1.26 9.96 -10.09
CA GLU A 80 -1.69 8.56 -10.09
C GLU A 80 -1.62 7.98 -8.67
N GLY A 81 -2.77 7.52 -8.17
CA GLY A 81 -2.93 6.96 -6.83
C GLY A 81 -2.84 7.95 -5.68
N SER A 82 -2.92 9.25 -5.91
CA SER A 82 -2.95 10.24 -4.83
C SER A 82 -3.66 11.54 -5.18
N LEU A 83 -4.22 12.19 -4.15
CA LEU A 83 -4.84 13.49 -4.23
C LEU A 83 -4.34 14.36 -3.08
N GLU A 84 -3.53 15.37 -3.39
CA GLU A 84 -3.02 16.34 -2.44
C GLU A 84 -3.96 17.53 -2.33
N VAL A 85 -4.45 17.81 -1.14
CA VAL A 85 -5.24 19.00 -0.79
C VAL A 85 -4.31 20.09 -0.28
N ARG A 86 -4.15 21.18 -1.04
CA ARG A 86 -3.21 22.28 -0.79
C ARG A 86 -3.87 23.51 -0.19
N ALA A 87 -5.17 23.66 -0.43
CA ALA A 87 -5.97 24.76 0.08
C ALA A 87 -7.40 24.27 0.37
N LYS A 88 -8.15 25.08 1.10
CA LYS A 88 -9.54 24.80 1.43
C LYS A 88 -10.36 24.42 0.19
N THR A 89 -10.94 23.22 0.24
CA THR A 89 -11.86 22.67 -0.76
C THR A 89 -12.74 21.60 -0.11
N LEU A 90 -13.88 21.35 -0.72
CA LEU A 90 -14.77 20.25 -0.37
C LEU A 90 -14.75 19.22 -1.50
N ILE A 91 -14.67 17.94 -1.13
CA ILE A 91 -14.75 16.81 -2.05
C ILE A 91 -15.91 15.96 -1.58
N GLN A 92 -17.05 15.98 -2.26
CA GLN A 92 -18.28 15.42 -1.73
C GLN A 92 -19.05 14.58 -2.75
N SER A 93 -19.88 13.67 -2.25
CA SER A 93 -20.85 12.95 -3.06
C SER A 93 -21.92 13.90 -3.61
N GLY A 94 -22.27 13.70 -4.88
CA GLY A 94 -23.33 14.48 -5.53
C GLY A 94 -24.73 14.23 -4.94
N LYS A 95 -24.93 13.04 -4.35
CA LYS A 95 -26.17 12.62 -3.71
C LYS A 95 -25.89 12.09 -2.30
N GLU A 96 -26.95 11.83 -1.56
CA GLU A 96 -26.92 11.21 -0.23
C GLU A 96 -26.28 9.81 -0.32
N ALA A 97 -25.53 9.43 0.72
CA ALA A 97 -24.90 8.12 0.83
C ALA A 97 -25.84 7.07 1.49
N SER A 98 -27.13 7.12 1.17
CA SER A 98 -28.19 6.29 1.78
C SER A 98 -27.86 4.80 1.75
N ARG A 99 -27.36 4.26 0.63
CA ARG A 99 -26.93 2.86 0.50
C ARG A 99 -25.92 2.46 1.58
N LEU A 100 -24.88 3.28 1.77
CA LEU A 100 -23.85 3.07 2.79
C LEU A 100 -24.45 3.09 4.19
N VAL A 101 -25.31 4.08 4.48
CA VAL A 101 -26.00 4.23 5.76
C VAL A 101 -26.85 3.01 6.06
N GLU A 102 -27.67 2.57 5.12
CA GLU A 102 -28.55 1.39 5.29
C GLU A 102 -27.76 0.11 5.54
N SER A 103 -26.64 -0.06 4.82
CA SER A 103 -25.77 -1.21 5.00
C SER A 103 -25.20 -1.29 6.41
N ILE A 104 -24.71 -0.16 6.94
CA ILE A 104 -24.15 -0.07 8.30
C ILE A 104 -25.24 -0.17 9.36
N ARG A 105 -26.42 0.43 9.15
CA ARG A 105 -27.56 0.26 10.05
C ARG A 105 -27.97 -1.19 10.24
N ARG A 106 -27.98 -1.98 9.15
CA ARG A 106 -28.32 -3.42 9.19
C ARG A 106 -27.26 -4.26 9.90
N SER A 107 -25.98 -4.05 9.61
CA SER A 107 -24.90 -4.80 10.22
C SER A 107 -24.66 -4.43 11.67
N GLY A 108 -24.88 -3.17 12.02
CA GLY A 108 -24.55 -2.61 13.34
C GLY A 108 -23.06 -2.43 13.58
N ALA A 109 -22.22 -2.66 12.57
CA ALA A 109 -20.75 -2.58 12.65
C ALA A 109 -20.18 -1.72 11.52
N VAL A 110 -18.99 -1.18 11.71
CA VAL A 110 -18.33 -0.31 10.71
C VAL A 110 -16.82 -0.36 10.84
N THR A 111 -16.15 -0.29 9.70
CA THR A 111 -14.72 0.02 9.62
C THR A 111 -14.53 1.24 8.71
N ILE A 112 -13.70 2.18 9.15
CA ILE A 112 -13.27 3.36 8.39
C ILE A 112 -11.74 3.26 8.26
N GLU A 113 -11.26 3.20 7.05
CA GLU A 113 -9.85 3.05 6.72
C GLU A 113 -9.39 4.24 5.88
N ALA A 114 -8.22 4.78 6.18
CA ALA A 114 -7.59 5.82 5.40
C ALA A 114 -6.07 5.65 5.34
N TRP A 115 -5.52 5.78 4.14
CA TRP A 115 -4.10 6.01 3.92
C TRP A 115 -3.93 7.48 3.59
N VAL A 116 -3.31 8.22 4.49
CA VAL A 116 -3.19 9.68 4.39
C VAL A 116 -1.80 10.15 4.82
N ARG A 117 -1.40 11.29 4.30
CA ARG A 117 -0.24 12.05 4.78
C ARG A 117 -0.71 13.46 5.12
N PRO A 118 -0.88 13.80 6.40
CA PRO A 118 -1.19 15.16 6.84
C PRO A 118 -0.11 16.16 6.38
N ALA A 119 -0.51 17.38 6.07
CA ALA A 119 0.45 18.43 5.69
C ALA A 119 1.23 18.97 6.90
N ASN A 120 0.59 18.98 8.08
CA ASN A 120 1.17 19.49 9.32
C ASN A 120 0.41 18.92 10.53
N THR A 121 0.84 19.30 11.73
CA THR A 121 0.25 18.90 13.02
C THR A 121 -0.40 20.08 13.77
N ALA A 122 -0.68 21.19 13.10
CA ALA A 122 -1.13 22.43 13.72
C ALA A 122 -2.64 22.71 13.55
N LEU A 123 -3.38 21.82 12.88
CA LEU A 123 -4.80 22.04 12.62
C LEU A 123 -5.61 21.91 13.90
N ASP A 124 -6.32 22.98 14.27
CA ASP A 124 -7.32 22.92 15.31
C ASP A 124 -8.56 22.19 14.78
N GLY A 125 -9.09 21.29 15.60
CA GLY A 125 -10.01 20.41 14.98
C GLY A 125 -11.29 20.07 15.67
N PRO A 126 -11.79 18.93 15.24
CA PRO A 126 -11.23 18.01 14.24
C PRO A 126 -11.44 18.53 12.81
N ALA A 127 -10.33 18.83 12.10
CA ALA A 127 -10.31 19.05 10.65
C ALA A 127 -10.72 17.77 9.92
N ARG A 128 -11.56 17.87 8.86
CA ARG A 128 -12.24 16.70 8.28
C ARG A 128 -11.35 15.96 7.29
N ILE A 129 -10.85 14.79 7.69
CA ILE A 129 -10.23 13.85 6.75
C ILE A 129 -11.35 13.14 5.97
N VAL A 130 -12.25 12.47 6.67
CA VAL A 130 -13.42 11.79 6.08
C VAL A 130 -14.64 12.08 6.94
N THR A 131 -15.77 12.42 6.33
CA THR A 131 -17.01 12.62 7.06
C THR A 131 -18.23 12.11 6.29
N LEU A 132 -19.20 11.64 7.03
CA LEU A 132 -20.56 11.37 6.58
C LEU A 132 -21.48 12.20 7.49
N SER A 133 -21.85 13.41 7.05
CA SER A 133 -22.42 14.43 7.92
C SER A 133 -23.42 15.32 7.17
N LYS A 134 -24.09 16.18 7.92
CA LYS A 134 -24.90 17.30 7.44
C LYS A 134 -24.16 18.62 7.69
N ASN A 135 -23.52 18.76 8.83
CA ASN A 135 -22.83 19.96 9.28
C ASN A 135 -21.89 19.65 10.47
N SER A 136 -21.26 20.67 11.04
CA SER A 136 -20.30 20.52 12.14
C SER A 136 -20.87 19.92 13.44
N SER A 137 -22.19 19.80 13.60
CA SER A 137 -22.85 19.27 14.80
C SER A 137 -23.64 17.99 14.56
N ASN A 138 -23.96 17.66 13.32
CA ASN A 138 -24.78 16.52 12.95
C ASN A 138 -24.04 15.62 11.95
N ARG A 139 -23.71 14.40 12.38
CA ARG A 139 -22.96 13.42 11.59
C ARG A 139 -23.36 12.00 11.91
N ASN A 140 -23.11 11.11 10.97
CA ASN A 140 -23.07 9.68 11.22
C ASN A 140 -21.67 9.29 11.71
N PHE A 141 -20.62 9.76 11.03
CA PHE A 141 -19.25 9.67 11.53
C PHE A 141 -18.37 10.80 10.99
N THR A 142 -17.25 11.02 11.66
CA THR A 142 -16.14 11.86 11.17
C THR A 142 -14.82 11.28 11.65
N LEU A 143 -13.89 11.03 10.72
CA LEU A 143 -12.48 10.94 10.99
C LEU A 143 -11.85 12.31 10.76
N GLY A 144 -11.19 12.84 11.74
CA GLY A 144 -10.56 14.16 11.67
C GLY A 144 -9.18 14.20 12.29
N GLN A 145 -8.48 15.29 12.02
CA GLN A 145 -7.22 15.66 12.66
C GLN A 145 -7.47 16.75 13.70
N GLU A 146 -6.95 16.57 14.89
CA GLU A 146 -6.87 17.58 15.93
C GLU A 146 -5.44 17.66 16.46
N LYS A 147 -4.71 18.69 16.03
CA LYS A 147 -3.27 18.82 16.28
C LYS A 147 -2.52 17.57 15.80
N ASP A 148 -1.86 16.87 16.70
CA ASP A 148 -1.00 15.71 16.44
C ASP A 148 -1.69 14.36 16.72
N ARG A 149 -3.03 14.32 16.63
CA ARG A 149 -3.82 13.10 16.83
C ARG A 149 -4.96 12.95 15.82
N TYR A 150 -5.33 11.72 15.55
CA TYR A 150 -6.55 11.37 14.84
C TYR A 150 -7.72 11.30 15.83
N VAL A 151 -8.87 11.86 15.44
CA VAL A 151 -10.09 11.85 16.25
C VAL A 151 -11.22 11.25 15.43
N LEU A 152 -11.86 10.22 15.96
CA LEU A 152 -13.06 9.65 15.36
C LEU A 152 -14.27 9.94 16.23
N ARG A 153 -15.31 10.48 15.60
CA ARG A 153 -16.64 10.71 16.17
C ARG A 153 -17.63 9.82 15.43
N LEU A 154 -18.40 9.04 16.17
CA LEU A 154 -19.38 8.12 15.63
C LEU A 154 -20.72 8.30 16.33
N ARG A 155 -21.77 8.56 15.56
CA ARG A 155 -23.13 8.61 16.06
C ARG A 155 -23.65 7.20 16.31
N THR A 156 -24.22 6.99 17.49
CA THR A 156 -24.99 5.80 17.86
C THR A 156 -26.22 6.23 18.64
N THR A 157 -27.09 5.29 18.99
CA THR A 157 -28.25 5.55 19.85
C THR A 157 -27.89 5.99 21.28
N LYS A 158 -26.61 5.89 21.66
CA LYS A 158 -26.08 6.28 22.99
C LYS A 158 -25.04 7.39 22.93
N THR A 159 -24.66 7.88 21.75
CA THR A 159 -23.79 9.06 21.57
C THR A 159 -24.62 10.27 21.11
N SER A 160 -24.05 11.46 21.20
CA SER A 160 -24.71 12.68 20.70
C SER A 160 -24.85 12.69 19.17
N SER A 161 -25.63 13.60 18.61
CA SER A 161 -25.70 13.85 17.16
C SER A 161 -24.36 14.26 16.59
N ASN A 162 -23.46 14.78 17.43
CA ASN A 162 -22.06 15.11 17.09
C ASN A 162 -21.09 13.91 17.25
N GLY A 163 -21.59 12.72 17.61
CA GLY A 163 -20.77 11.51 17.77
C GLY A 163 -19.84 11.55 18.99
N LEU A 164 -20.25 12.23 20.06
CA LEU A 164 -19.50 12.29 21.32
C LEU A 164 -20.05 11.27 22.34
N PRO A 165 -19.16 10.64 23.14
CA PRO A 165 -17.72 10.85 23.23
C PRO A 165 -16.96 10.29 22.03
N SER A 166 -15.86 10.95 21.66
CA SER A 166 -14.96 10.52 20.57
C SER A 166 -14.01 9.39 21.01
N VAL A 167 -13.41 8.76 20.01
CA VAL A 167 -12.23 7.91 20.16
C VAL A 167 -11.07 8.61 19.47
N ASP A 168 -9.94 8.73 20.13
CA ASP A 168 -8.73 9.32 19.54
C ASP A 168 -7.53 8.36 19.63
N SER A 169 -6.53 8.67 18.86
CA SER A 169 -5.30 7.87 18.75
C SER A 169 -4.23 8.25 19.78
N GLY A 170 -4.56 9.15 20.72
CA GLY A 170 -3.56 9.73 21.63
C GLY A 170 -2.66 10.77 20.98
N ASN A 171 -1.97 11.56 21.81
CA ASN A 171 -1.06 12.61 21.37
C ASN A 171 0.14 12.00 20.62
N ARG A 172 0.74 12.78 19.71
CA ARG A 172 1.92 12.42 18.89
C ARG A 172 1.74 11.18 18.00
N SER A 173 0.51 10.76 17.78
CA SER A 173 0.20 9.62 16.90
C SER A 173 0.03 10.03 15.43
N LEU A 174 -0.25 11.29 15.16
CA LEU A 174 -0.36 11.87 13.84
C LEU A 174 0.92 12.65 13.53
N THR A 175 1.58 12.26 12.44
CA THR A 175 2.80 12.89 11.92
C THR A 175 2.60 13.23 10.44
N PRO A 176 3.38 14.16 9.85
CA PRO A 176 3.29 14.49 8.42
C PRO A 176 3.94 13.42 7.52
N THR A 177 3.76 12.15 7.89
CA THR A 177 4.23 10.98 7.12
C THR A 177 3.05 10.16 6.62
N LEU A 178 3.28 9.32 5.62
CA LEU A 178 2.26 8.39 5.14
C LEU A 178 1.85 7.46 6.28
N THR A 179 0.58 7.47 6.62
CA THR A 179 0.03 6.70 7.74
C THR A 179 -1.20 5.91 7.28
N HIS A 180 -1.24 4.65 7.67
CA HIS A 180 -2.43 3.80 7.60
C HIS A 180 -3.22 3.95 8.90
N PHE A 181 -4.38 4.58 8.82
CA PHE A 181 -5.32 4.71 9.91
C PHE A 181 -6.52 3.78 9.69
N VAL A 182 -6.89 3.00 10.69
CA VAL A 182 -8.12 2.21 10.67
C VAL A 182 -8.86 2.36 12.00
N TYR A 183 -10.14 2.63 11.89
CA TYR A 183 -11.08 2.54 12.99
C TYR A 183 -12.05 1.39 12.72
N THR A 184 -12.22 0.50 13.66
CA THR A 184 -13.24 -0.55 13.63
C THR A 184 -14.18 -0.40 14.80
N ARG A 185 -15.48 -0.70 14.61
CA ARG A 185 -16.45 -0.84 15.68
C ARG A 185 -17.34 -2.04 15.44
N ALA A 186 -17.27 -2.99 16.34
CA ALA A 186 -18.10 -4.19 16.34
C ALA A 186 -19.54 -3.86 16.71
N ARG A 187 -20.48 -4.72 16.32
CA ARG A 187 -21.91 -4.58 16.65
C ARG A 187 -22.15 -4.42 18.15
N GLY A 188 -21.35 -5.08 19.00
CA GLY A 188 -21.40 -4.98 20.46
C GLY A 188 -20.83 -3.69 21.06
N GLY A 189 -20.33 -2.76 20.25
CA GLY A 189 -19.83 -1.47 20.73
C GLY A 189 -18.32 -1.35 20.85
N LEU A 190 -17.59 -2.46 20.86
CA LEU A 190 -16.13 -2.44 21.00
C LEU A 190 -15.49 -1.77 19.78
N ALA A 191 -14.88 -0.62 20.01
CA ALA A 191 -14.20 0.18 19.00
C ALA A 191 -12.69 0.12 19.18
N ARG A 192 -11.95 -0.01 18.06
CA ARG A 192 -10.49 -0.05 18.03
C ARG A 192 -9.94 0.92 17.01
N VAL A 193 -8.82 1.53 17.34
CA VAL A 193 -8.00 2.32 16.42
C VAL A 193 -6.71 1.56 16.13
N TYR A 194 -6.33 1.52 14.86
CA TYR A 194 -5.06 0.96 14.41
C TYR A 194 -4.28 2.02 13.65
N ILE A 195 -2.98 2.06 13.89
CA ILE A 195 -2.01 2.90 13.19
C ILE A 195 -0.95 1.98 12.57
N ASN A 196 -0.77 2.07 11.26
CA ASN A 196 0.21 1.27 10.52
C ASN A 196 0.09 -0.24 10.83
N GLY A 197 -1.15 -0.76 10.79
CA GLY A 197 -1.47 -2.17 11.02
C GLY A 197 -1.47 -2.61 12.49
N ARG A 198 -1.09 -1.77 13.45
CA ARG A 198 -0.97 -2.12 14.88
C ARG A 198 -2.07 -1.44 15.70
N LYS A 199 -2.65 -2.18 16.64
CA LYS A 199 -3.64 -1.63 17.58
C LYS A 199 -3.00 -0.49 18.40
N ASN A 200 -3.65 0.67 18.37
CA ASN A 200 -3.21 1.88 19.03
C ASN A 200 -4.11 2.24 20.22
N ALA A 201 -5.44 2.15 20.04
CA ALA A 201 -6.41 2.48 21.09
C ALA A 201 -7.63 1.54 21.02
N GLU A 202 -8.32 1.40 22.15
CA GLU A 202 -9.56 0.63 22.26
C GLU A 202 -10.51 1.32 23.23
N LYS A 203 -11.81 1.36 22.90
CA LYS A 203 -12.85 1.98 23.74
C LYS A 203 -14.19 1.34 23.45
N ASN A 204 -15.06 1.20 24.45
CA ASN A 204 -16.44 0.83 24.18
C ASN A 204 -17.26 2.07 23.78
N ILE A 205 -17.89 2.03 22.59
CA ILE A 205 -18.84 3.02 22.09
C ILE A 205 -20.21 2.37 22.03
N GLU A 206 -20.95 2.55 23.07
CA GLU A 206 -22.26 1.94 23.28
C GLU A 206 -23.29 2.34 22.23
N GLY A 207 -24.43 1.63 22.23
CA GLY A 207 -25.53 1.84 21.32
C GLY A 207 -25.29 1.23 19.94
N SER A 208 -26.12 1.58 18.97
CA SER A 208 -26.04 1.08 17.61
C SER A 208 -26.12 2.22 16.60
N PRO A 209 -25.61 2.04 15.36
CA PRO A 209 -25.75 3.02 14.29
C PRO A 209 -27.16 3.02 13.65
N SER A 210 -28.16 2.42 14.27
CA SER A 210 -29.53 2.36 13.76
C SER A 210 -30.18 3.74 13.56
N ASN A 211 -29.68 4.75 14.28
CA ASN A 211 -30.12 6.16 14.20
C ASN A 211 -29.31 6.98 13.19
N TRP A 212 -28.48 6.34 12.35
CA TRP A 212 -27.77 7.06 11.29
C TRP A 212 -28.77 7.64 10.28
N ASP A 213 -28.48 8.82 9.80
CA ASP A 213 -29.34 9.55 8.89
C ASP A 213 -28.93 9.28 7.44
N GLY A 214 -29.85 8.72 6.64
CA GLY A 214 -29.63 8.36 5.24
C GLY A 214 -29.54 9.55 4.29
N SER A 215 -29.93 10.76 4.74
CA SER A 215 -29.85 11.99 3.93
C SER A 215 -28.48 12.66 3.94
N TYR A 216 -27.54 12.14 4.75
CA TYR A 216 -26.21 12.74 4.84
C TYR A 216 -25.33 12.36 3.64
N ARG A 217 -24.42 13.27 3.30
CA ARG A 217 -23.47 13.11 2.21
C ARG A 217 -22.10 12.66 2.72
N PHE A 218 -21.42 11.92 1.89
CA PHE A 218 -20.03 11.54 2.11
C PHE A 218 -19.09 12.65 1.61
N ALA A 219 -18.12 13.05 2.43
CA ALA A 219 -17.19 14.10 2.05
C ALA A 219 -15.77 13.87 2.59
N LEU A 220 -14.82 14.46 1.91
CA LEU A 220 -13.39 14.53 2.25
C LEU A 220 -12.96 16.00 2.29
N ALA A 221 -11.90 16.26 3.03
CA ALA A 221 -11.12 17.51 3.07
C ALA A 221 -11.80 18.71 3.74
N ASP A 222 -13.09 18.75 3.94
CA ASP A 222 -13.79 19.77 4.73
C ASP A 222 -15.14 19.24 5.22
N GLU A 223 -15.81 19.99 6.11
CA GLU A 223 -17.21 19.77 6.49
C GLU A 223 -18.13 20.25 5.36
N LEU A 224 -19.29 19.60 5.20
CA LEU A 224 -20.30 19.97 4.20
C LEU A 224 -20.76 21.43 4.33
N SER A 225 -20.85 21.93 5.57
CA SER A 225 -21.12 23.35 5.86
C SER A 225 -19.88 24.23 5.81
N GLY A 226 -18.70 23.67 5.48
CA GLY A 226 -17.41 24.34 5.54
C GLY A 226 -16.86 24.54 6.96
N GLY A 227 -15.71 25.22 7.04
CA GLY A 227 -15.13 25.66 8.31
C GLY A 227 -14.30 24.64 9.07
N ARG A 228 -14.03 23.46 8.46
CA ARG A 228 -13.18 22.41 9.04
C ARG A 228 -12.20 21.83 8.02
N PRO A 229 -11.47 22.68 7.25
CA PRO A 229 -10.61 22.19 6.18
C PRO A 229 -9.47 21.34 6.73
N TRP A 230 -9.18 20.27 6.01
CA TRP A 230 -8.01 19.44 6.21
C TRP A 230 -7.05 19.57 5.03
N LEU A 231 -5.77 19.66 5.32
CA LEU A 231 -4.68 19.74 4.33
C LEU A 231 -3.80 18.49 4.42
N GLY A 232 -3.46 17.94 3.29
CA GLY A 232 -2.65 16.73 3.21
C GLY A 232 -2.90 15.94 1.93
N THR A 233 -2.39 14.73 1.88
CA THR A 233 -2.51 13.85 0.72
C THR A 233 -3.30 12.61 1.08
N TYR A 234 -4.33 12.32 0.29
CA TYR A 234 -5.04 11.04 0.30
C TYR A 234 -4.38 10.06 -0.65
N TYR A 235 -4.29 8.81 -0.23
CA TYR A 235 -3.83 7.68 -1.04
C TYR A 235 -4.90 6.60 -1.15
N LEU A 236 -5.67 6.40 -0.09
CA LEU A 236 -6.81 5.50 -0.09
C LEU A 236 -7.79 5.89 1.02
N VAL A 237 -9.08 5.74 0.76
CA VAL A 237 -10.14 5.77 1.76
C VAL A 237 -11.09 4.61 1.49
N ALA A 238 -11.39 3.82 2.52
CA ALA A 238 -12.34 2.72 2.43
C ALA A 238 -13.30 2.69 3.63
N VAL A 239 -14.53 2.24 3.38
CA VAL A 239 -15.54 2.03 4.42
C VAL A 239 -16.13 0.64 4.26
N TYR A 240 -16.22 -0.11 5.37
CA TYR A 240 -16.80 -1.45 5.42
C TYR A 240 -18.02 -1.46 6.35
N ASN A 241 -18.99 -2.32 6.07
CA ASN A 241 -20.16 -2.54 6.92
C ASN A 241 -19.94 -3.63 7.98
N ARG A 242 -18.73 -3.84 8.39
CA ARG A 242 -18.32 -4.76 9.46
C ARG A 242 -17.07 -4.26 10.17
N ASP A 243 -16.79 -4.80 11.31
CA ASP A 243 -15.50 -4.61 11.99
C ASP A 243 -14.45 -5.56 11.41
N LEU A 244 -13.39 -5.01 10.86
CA LEU A 244 -12.23 -5.80 10.45
C LEU A 244 -11.49 -6.30 11.68
N SER A 245 -11.09 -7.57 11.66
CA SER A 245 -10.23 -8.16 12.66
C SER A 245 -8.80 -7.57 12.60
N ALA A 246 -8.02 -7.73 13.65
CA ALA A 246 -6.62 -7.28 13.66
C ALA A 246 -5.80 -7.87 12.50
N THR A 247 -6.01 -9.15 12.18
CA THR A 247 -5.34 -9.82 11.05
C THR A 247 -5.75 -9.21 9.70
N GLU A 248 -7.02 -8.85 9.54
CA GLU A 248 -7.50 -8.21 8.31
C GLU A 248 -6.99 -6.78 8.17
N VAL A 249 -6.89 -6.04 9.28
CA VAL A 249 -6.26 -4.72 9.30
C VAL A 249 -4.78 -4.81 8.94
N GLU A 250 -4.06 -5.79 9.47
CA GLU A 250 -2.67 -6.05 9.11
C GLU A 250 -2.53 -6.45 7.63
N ARG A 251 -3.44 -7.26 7.12
CA ARG A 251 -3.52 -7.62 5.69
C ARG A 251 -3.70 -6.38 4.81
N ASN A 252 -4.64 -5.49 5.15
CA ASN A 252 -4.85 -4.23 4.44
C ASN A 252 -3.63 -3.30 4.52
N PHE A 253 -2.94 -3.30 5.66
CA PHE A 253 -1.68 -2.57 5.81
C PHE A 253 -0.59 -3.11 4.88
N LYS A 254 -0.42 -4.42 4.79
CA LYS A 254 0.53 -5.08 3.87
C LYS A 254 0.17 -4.88 2.40
N ALA A 255 -1.13 -4.84 2.07
CA ALA A 255 -1.62 -4.52 0.73
C ALA A 255 -1.30 -3.07 0.31
N GLY A 256 -0.94 -2.21 1.28
CA GLY A 256 -0.54 -0.84 1.01
C GLY A 256 -1.69 0.09 0.64
N SER A 257 -1.33 1.29 0.19
CA SER A 257 -2.30 2.35 -0.19
C SER A 257 -2.90 2.18 -1.58
N GLY A 258 -2.63 1.07 -2.27
CA GLY A 258 -2.99 0.89 -3.69
C GLY A 258 -2.04 1.58 -4.66
N VAL A 259 -1.35 2.62 -4.21
CA VAL A 259 -0.32 3.34 -4.97
C VAL A 259 0.96 2.52 -5.10
N GLU A 260 1.23 1.68 -4.10
CA GLU A 260 2.39 0.77 -4.11
C GLU A 260 2.20 -0.40 -5.07
N ALA A 261 0.95 -0.71 -5.44
CA ALA A 261 0.60 -1.78 -6.37
C ALA A 261 0.59 -1.32 -7.86
N SER A 262 0.72 -0.01 -8.15
CA SER A 262 0.91 0.43 -9.54
C SER A 262 2.31 0.06 -10.02
N PRO A 263 2.47 -0.82 -11.03
CA PRO A 263 3.77 -1.17 -11.60
C PRO A 263 4.58 0.07 -12.02
N ALA A 264 3.91 1.09 -12.54
CA ALA A 264 4.53 2.35 -12.96
C ALA A 264 5.11 3.15 -11.78
N LEU A 265 4.44 3.15 -10.62
CA LEU A 265 4.92 3.87 -9.44
C LEU A 265 5.98 3.06 -8.69
N ALA A 266 5.85 1.74 -8.63
CA ALA A 266 6.88 0.84 -8.11
C ALA A 266 8.18 1.02 -8.92
N GLU A 267 8.09 1.11 -10.25
CA GLU A 267 9.23 1.36 -11.11
C GLU A 267 9.82 2.77 -10.90
N ARG A 268 8.98 3.81 -10.77
CA ARG A 268 9.44 5.18 -10.44
C ARG A 268 10.15 5.24 -9.08
N ARG A 269 9.64 4.54 -8.06
CA ARG A 269 10.29 4.46 -6.74
C ARG A 269 11.61 3.70 -6.82
N LYS A 270 11.64 2.59 -7.55
CA LYS A 270 12.85 1.81 -7.80
C LYS A 270 13.89 2.69 -8.52
N GLN A 271 13.46 3.43 -9.54
CA GLN A 271 14.31 4.37 -10.27
C GLN A 271 14.84 5.48 -9.35
N ALA A 272 13.98 6.13 -8.57
CA ALA A 272 14.39 7.19 -7.63
C ALA A 272 15.31 6.67 -6.53
N ALA A 273 15.04 5.48 -5.98
CA ALA A 273 15.92 4.83 -5.01
C ALA A 273 17.27 4.44 -5.62
N GLY A 274 17.26 4.01 -6.88
CA GLY A 274 18.47 3.70 -7.63
C GLY A 274 19.34 4.93 -7.90
N VAL A 275 18.73 6.06 -8.33
CA VAL A 275 19.43 7.35 -8.51
C VAL A 275 20.04 7.80 -7.17
N LYS A 276 19.27 7.75 -6.09
CA LYS A 276 19.79 8.11 -4.76
C LYS A 276 20.98 7.22 -4.34
N LEU A 277 20.87 5.89 -4.55
CA LEU A 277 21.97 4.96 -4.26
C LEU A 277 23.21 5.29 -5.09
N PHE A 278 23.02 5.64 -6.38
CA PHE A 278 24.10 6.04 -7.25
C PHE A 278 24.79 7.32 -6.77
N ASP A 279 24.05 8.38 -6.56
CA ASP A 279 24.57 9.70 -6.20
C ASP A 279 25.29 9.70 -4.84
N GLU A 280 24.68 9.05 -3.83
CA GLU A 280 25.20 9.07 -2.45
C GLU A 280 26.37 8.08 -2.24
N HIS A 281 26.41 7.00 -2.99
CA HIS A 281 27.35 5.91 -2.71
C HIS A 281 28.19 5.45 -3.90
N ILE A 282 27.56 5.26 -5.08
CA ILE A 282 28.27 4.64 -6.20
C ILE A 282 29.14 5.64 -6.95
N ALA A 283 28.65 6.85 -7.23
CA ALA A 283 29.47 7.88 -7.89
C ALA A 283 30.73 8.22 -7.09
N PRO A 284 30.68 8.44 -5.74
CA PRO A 284 31.87 8.59 -4.92
C PRO A 284 32.80 7.36 -4.94
N LEU A 285 32.22 6.15 -4.94
CA LEU A 285 33.01 4.90 -5.01
C LEU A 285 33.75 4.79 -6.35
N LEU A 286 33.05 5.01 -7.46
CA LEU A 286 33.67 5.01 -8.80
C LEU A 286 34.77 6.06 -8.91
N SER A 287 34.52 7.27 -8.41
CA SER A 287 35.50 8.36 -8.39
C SER A 287 36.76 7.97 -7.65
N ARG A 288 36.63 7.39 -6.46
CA ARG A 288 37.76 7.02 -5.60
C ARG A 288 38.57 5.86 -6.12
N HIS A 289 37.94 4.84 -6.66
CA HIS A 289 38.61 3.54 -6.96
C HIS A 289 38.76 3.24 -8.44
N CYS A 290 37.99 3.86 -9.34
CA CYS A 290 37.87 3.42 -10.73
C CYS A 290 38.28 4.49 -11.76
N LEU A 291 37.86 5.75 -11.56
CA LEU A 291 37.92 6.78 -12.61
C LEU A 291 39.33 7.20 -12.97
N GLU A 292 40.33 7.10 -12.08
CA GLU A 292 41.74 7.43 -12.46
C GLU A 292 42.23 6.60 -13.68
N CYS A 293 41.73 5.36 -13.82
CA CYS A 293 42.09 4.49 -14.92
C CYS A 293 40.99 4.32 -15.97
N HIS A 294 39.74 4.57 -15.59
CA HIS A 294 38.55 4.32 -16.42
C HIS A 294 37.72 5.57 -16.62
N ASP A 295 38.34 6.72 -16.79
CA ASP A 295 37.71 7.98 -17.16
C ASP A 295 37.75 8.23 -18.69
N ALA A 296 37.32 9.44 -19.11
CA ALA A 296 37.32 9.82 -20.53
C ALA A 296 38.72 9.98 -21.13
N ALA A 297 39.74 10.27 -20.31
CA ALA A 297 41.12 10.46 -20.77
C ALA A 297 41.92 9.16 -20.80
N SER A 298 41.90 8.41 -19.69
CA SER A 298 42.72 7.21 -19.52
C SER A 298 42.21 5.97 -20.26
N LYS A 299 40.89 5.73 -20.20
CA LYS A 299 40.19 4.63 -20.89
C LYS A 299 40.90 3.29 -20.90
N LYS A 300 41.59 2.90 -19.81
CA LYS A 300 42.28 1.62 -19.72
C LYS A 300 41.33 0.46 -20.04
N GLY A 301 41.72 -0.40 -20.98
CA GLY A 301 40.81 -1.42 -21.49
C GLY A 301 39.66 -0.87 -22.34
N ARG A 302 39.74 0.35 -22.84
CA ARG A 302 38.69 1.09 -23.56
C ARG A 302 37.41 1.30 -22.74
N LEU A 303 37.45 1.07 -21.42
CA LEU A 303 36.31 1.27 -20.51
C LEU A 303 36.34 2.68 -19.95
N ASN A 304 35.21 3.38 -20.07
CA ASN A 304 35.01 4.67 -19.47
C ASN A 304 33.78 4.61 -18.54
N LEU A 305 34.02 4.75 -17.26
CA LEU A 305 32.98 4.72 -16.18
C LEU A 305 32.55 6.12 -15.71
N SER A 306 32.97 7.20 -16.40
CA SER A 306 32.63 8.56 -16.00
C SER A 306 31.27 9.06 -16.50
N ARG A 307 30.64 8.32 -17.40
CA ARG A 307 29.31 8.64 -17.96
C ARG A 307 28.48 7.39 -18.15
N LYS A 308 27.20 7.48 -17.96
CA LYS A 308 26.24 6.39 -18.10
C LYS A 308 26.39 5.66 -19.43
N GLU A 309 26.32 6.38 -20.53
CA GLU A 309 26.32 5.82 -21.89
C GLU A 309 27.58 5.00 -22.15
N THR A 310 28.73 5.54 -21.76
CA THR A 310 30.03 4.87 -21.98
C THR A 310 30.27 3.70 -21.02
N ALA A 311 29.76 3.79 -19.78
CA ALA A 311 29.87 2.71 -18.81
C ALA A 311 29.07 1.47 -19.25
N PHE A 312 27.87 1.68 -19.79
CA PHE A 312 27.04 0.60 -20.32
C PHE A 312 27.45 0.11 -21.70
N ALA A 313 28.07 0.94 -22.53
CA ALA A 313 28.67 0.50 -23.76
C ALA A 313 29.79 -0.52 -23.51
N GLY A 314 30.50 -0.35 -22.37
CA GLY A 314 31.57 -1.29 -21.97
C GLY A 314 32.93 -0.93 -22.54
N GLY A 315 33.82 -1.92 -22.59
CA GLY A 315 35.21 -1.75 -23.02
C GLY A 315 35.65 -2.74 -24.08
N LYS A 316 36.99 -2.98 -24.18
CA LYS A 316 37.60 -3.91 -25.16
C LYS A 316 36.95 -5.31 -25.14
N ASN A 317 36.52 -5.78 -23.98
CA ASN A 317 35.96 -7.12 -23.79
C ASN A 317 34.41 -7.12 -23.74
N GLY A 318 33.77 -6.10 -24.28
CA GLY A 318 32.31 -5.97 -24.26
C GLY A 318 31.77 -5.29 -23.01
N ARG A 319 30.49 -5.55 -22.67
CA ARG A 319 29.79 -4.93 -21.55
C ARG A 319 30.47 -5.26 -20.23
N ALA A 320 30.78 -4.23 -19.44
CA ALA A 320 31.34 -4.37 -18.10
C ALA A 320 30.28 -4.49 -17.02
N ILE A 321 29.11 -3.92 -17.25
CA ILE A 321 27.96 -3.90 -16.33
C ILE A 321 26.76 -4.54 -17.04
N ILE A 322 26.15 -5.54 -16.40
CA ILE A 322 24.92 -6.18 -16.84
C ILE A 322 23.83 -5.81 -15.80
N PRO A 323 22.95 -4.84 -16.08
CA PRO A 323 21.94 -4.42 -15.13
C PRO A 323 21.09 -5.57 -14.62
N GLY A 324 20.86 -5.63 -13.30
CA GLY A 324 20.08 -6.69 -12.65
C GLY A 324 20.86 -7.99 -12.39
N LYS A 325 22.14 -8.07 -12.78
CA LYS A 325 22.91 -9.32 -12.75
C LYS A 325 24.38 -9.06 -12.36
N ALA A 326 24.62 -8.78 -11.08
CA ALA A 326 25.99 -8.54 -10.59
C ALA A 326 26.89 -9.75 -10.85
N SER A 327 26.46 -10.96 -10.54
CA SER A 327 27.25 -12.19 -10.72
C SER A 327 27.64 -12.48 -12.17
N GLU A 328 26.94 -11.91 -13.16
CA GLU A 328 27.29 -12.01 -14.58
C GLU A 328 28.14 -10.82 -15.05
N SER A 329 28.17 -9.71 -14.31
CA SER A 329 28.85 -8.46 -14.65
C SER A 329 30.38 -8.60 -14.54
N PRO A 330 31.18 -8.43 -15.62
CA PRO A 330 32.64 -8.47 -15.55
C PRO A 330 33.23 -7.49 -14.55
N LEU A 331 32.63 -6.30 -14.38
CA LEU A 331 33.06 -5.32 -13.39
C LEU A 331 32.99 -5.91 -11.99
N TRP A 332 31.85 -6.55 -11.61
CA TRP A 332 31.71 -7.18 -10.31
C TRP A 332 32.70 -8.32 -10.11
N LYS A 333 32.80 -9.25 -11.05
CA LYS A 333 33.71 -10.41 -10.98
C LYS A 333 35.16 -9.99 -10.73
N LEU A 334 35.61 -8.91 -11.36
CA LEU A 334 36.95 -8.39 -11.19
C LEU A 334 37.16 -7.71 -9.83
N VAL A 335 36.18 -7.05 -9.31
CA VAL A 335 36.22 -6.43 -7.98
C VAL A 335 36.14 -7.49 -6.88
N GLU A 336 35.22 -8.44 -6.99
CA GLU A 336 35.04 -9.55 -6.06
C GLU A 336 36.31 -10.40 -5.94
N SER A 337 36.94 -10.72 -7.07
CA SER A 337 38.21 -11.49 -7.13
C SER A 337 39.47 -10.68 -6.86
N HIS A 338 39.35 -9.43 -6.40
CA HIS A 338 40.43 -8.50 -6.10
C HIS A 338 41.37 -8.21 -7.29
N LYS A 339 40.97 -8.53 -8.53
CA LYS A 339 41.71 -8.21 -9.75
C LYS A 339 41.61 -6.74 -10.13
N MET A 340 40.58 -6.04 -9.60
CA MET A 340 40.39 -4.61 -9.70
C MET A 340 40.02 -4.03 -8.32
N PRO A 341 40.46 -2.80 -7.99
CA PRO A 341 41.36 -1.93 -8.78
C PRO A 341 42.82 -2.44 -8.77
N LYS A 342 43.50 -2.32 -9.92
CA LYS A 342 44.92 -2.68 -10.00
C LYS A 342 45.81 -1.68 -9.28
N LYS A 343 46.82 -2.17 -8.53
CA LYS A 343 47.85 -1.36 -7.85
C LYS A 343 47.23 -0.40 -6.78
N ARG A 344 46.08 -0.75 -6.25
CA ARG A 344 45.36 -0.04 -5.16
C ARG A 344 44.78 -1.05 -4.18
N PRO A 345 44.51 -0.64 -2.93
CA PRO A 345 43.79 -1.49 -2.00
C PRO A 345 42.44 -1.95 -2.60
N PRO A 346 42.03 -3.18 -2.34
CA PRO A 346 40.72 -3.67 -2.76
C PRO A 346 39.62 -2.88 -2.10
N LEU A 347 38.41 -2.89 -2.68
CA LEU A 347 37.23 -2.32 -2.05
C LEU A 347 36.93 -3.04 -0.72
N SER A 348 36.48 -2.28 0.28
CA SER A 348 35.99 -2.85 1.53
C SER A 348 34.73 -3.70 1.28
N GLU A 349 34.40 -4.58 2.20
CA GLU A 349 33.20 -5.42 2.09
C GLU A 349 31.92 -4.60 2.03
N VAL A 350 31.88 -3.44 2.67
CA VAL A 350 30.75 -2.51 2.59
C VAL A 350 30.63 -1.93 1.17
N GLU A 351 31.74 -1.48 0.59
CA GLU A 351 31.77 -0.93 -0.78
C GLU A 351 31.44 -1.99 -1.83
N LYS A 352 31.91 -3.22 -1.65
CA LYS A 352 31.53 -4.36 -2.51
C LYS A 352 30.03 -4.61 -2.47
N LYS A 353 29.44 -4.69 -1.26
CA LYS A 353 27.99 -4.89 -1.11
C LYS A 353 27.17 -3.75 -1.73
N LEU A 354 27.62 -2.51 -1.64
CA LEU A 354 26.97 -1.37 -2.30
C LEU A 354 27.04 -1.48 -3.82
N LEU A 355 28.21 -1.82 -4.37
CA LEU A 355 28.40 -2.01 -5.82
C LEU A 355 27.54 -3.17 -6.34
N GLN A 356 27.52 -4.30 -5.65
CA GLN A 356 26.70 -5.46 -5.99
C GLN A 356 25.21 -5.08 -5.96
N LYS A 357 24.75 -4.47 -4.87
CA LYS A 357 23.37 -4.02 -4.71
C LYS A 357 22.94 -3.06 -5.83
N TRP A 358 23.81 -2.14 -6.21
CA TRP A 358 23.52 -1.20 -7.29
C TRP A 358 23.33 -1.94 -8.61
N ILE A 359 24.25 -2.87 -8.97
CA ILE A 359 24.11 -3.64 -10.20
C ILE A 359 22.83 -4.49 -10.18
N ASP A 360 22.56 -5.22 -9.09
CA ASP A 360 21.41 -6.11 -8.95
C ASP A 360 20.08 -5.35 -8.94
N SER A 361 20.06 -4.10 -8.46
CA SER A 361 18.87 -3.23 -8.53
C SER A 361 18.63 -2.61 -9.91
N GLY A 362 19.43 -2.93 -10.93
CA GLY A 362 19.29 -2.46 -12.31
C GLY A 362 20.30 -1.41 -12.73
N ALA A 363 21.35 -1.17 -11.92
CA ALA A 363 22.43 -0.23 -12.20
C ALA A 363 21.92 1.17 -12.60
N VAL A 364 20.92 1.66 -11.87
CA VAL A 364 20.33 2.98 -12.11
C VAL A 364 21.40 4.06 -11.90
N TRP A 365 21.48 4.99 -12.86
CA TRP A 365 22.52 6.02 -12.92
C TRP A 365 21.92 7.39 -12.90
#